data_4723b21f0ffeed05dee665017beda909
#
_entry.id   4723b21f0ffeed05dee665017beda909
#
_cell.length_a   1.000
_cell.length_b   1.000
_cell.length_c   1.000
_cell.angle_alpha   90.00
_cell.angle_beta   90.00
_cell.angle_gamma   90.00
#
_symmetry.space_group_name_H-M   'P 1'
#
loop_
_entity.id
_entity.type
_entity.pdbx_description
1 polymer ?
#
loop_
_entity_poly.entity_id
_entity_poly.type
_entity_poly.pdbx_seq_one_letter_code
_entity_poly.pdbx_strand_id
1 'polypeptide(L)'
;MEKWVIAAKRADFNQIGQQFHIDPVIARLIRNRDVIGEDKIREYLSGTVQELPSPWLMKDMEKAVDILEKKISQKAKIRIIGDYDIDGVTSTYILMKGLARIGADVDTYIPDRVADGYGIHAHLIERAETDRIDTIVTCDNGIAAAAEIQMAKDKGMTVIITDHHEVPYREEKGERRMVLPPADAVLNPKQYDCPYPNKNLCGAVVAFKYIAALYERFGVPAEELEDYYELAAIATVGDVMDLQGENRILVKEGLYRLKNTKNQGLQELIRANSLEDAKITAYHIGFVLGPCINASGRLDTAARSLALLNAKTKEEAARLAGDLTALNQSRKALTEKGKEEAIRIIETTELKNDRVLVVYLPDCHESLAGIIAGRVREKYHRPAFVLTGGETSAKGSGRSIESYSMYEELVKCADLMIQFGGHPMAAGLSIEEKNIEEFRRRLNVNCTLTDEELRPKIVIDVPMPVSYITKELVEQISLLEPFGKGNTKPVFAQKNLRVLDHSIIGKNKNVVKLKLLDPQGISVEGIYFGEAEDFVNFIREKDSVSVTYYPEINRFRGRESLQIIIQNYC
;
A
#
# COMPACT_ATOMS: atom_id res chain seq x y z
N MET A 1 -6.57 -27.38 3.19
CA MET A 1 -7.17 -27.26 1.83
C MET A 1 -7.90 -25.94 1.80
N GLU A 2 -7.66 -25.10 0.79
CA GLU A 2 -8.25 -23.76 0.64
C GLU A 2 -9.76 -23.86 0.37
N LYS A 3 -10.51 -22.84 0.81
CA LYS A 3 -11.95 -22.74 0.55
C LYS A 3 -12.21 -21.83 -0.64
N TRP A 4 -12.70 -22.37 -1.74
CA TRP A 4 -13.08 -21.58 -2.92
C TRP A 4 -14.52 -21.09 -2.79
N VAL A 5 -14.70 -19.78 -2.92
CA VAL A 5 -15.98 -19.10 -2.75
C VAL A 5 -16.25 -18.23 -3.98
N ILE A 6 -17.47 -18.30 -4.53
CA ILE A 6 -17.85 -17.49 -5.69
C ILE A 6 -18.43 -16.16 -5.19
N ALA A 7 -17.98 -15.05 -5.76
CA ALA A 7 -18.57 -13.74 -5.53
C ALA A 7 -20.03 -13.73 -6.08
N ALA A 8 -20.99 -13.45 -5.18
CA ALA A 8 -22.43 -13.61 -5.47
C ALA A 8 -23.18 -12.27 -5.57
N LYS A 9 -22.53 -11.19 -6.00
CA LYS A 9 -23.18 -9.88 -6.17
C LYS A 9 -24.08 -9.89 -7.42
N ARG A 10 -25.31 -9.39 -7.27
CA ARG A 10 -26.33 -9.41 -8.33
C ARG A 10 -26.44 -8.07 -9.05
N ALA A 11 -26.63 -8.11 -10.37
CA ALA A 11 -27.01 -7.00 -11.24
C ALA A 11 -27.50 -7.57 -12.57
N ASP A 12 -28.10 -6.74 -13.44
CA ASP A 12 -28.34 -7.09 -14.83
C ASP A 12 -27.07 -6.82 -15.65
N PHE A 13 -26.19 -7.84 -15.72
CA PHE A 13 -24.90 -7.72 -16.40
C PHE A 13 -25.05 -7.56 -17.91
N ASN A 14 -26.13 -8.07 -18.52
CA ASN A 14 -26.38 -7.89 -19.94
C ASN A 14 -26.80 -6.45 -20.24
N GLN A 15 -27.67 -5.86 -19.44
CA GLN A 15 -28.06 -4.45 -19.59
C GLN A 15 -26.86 -3.53 -19.43
N ILE A 16 -26.04 -3.73 -18.37
CA ILE A 16 -24.81 -2.95 -18.15
C ILE A 16 -23.85 -3.13 -19.32
N GLY A 17 -23.67 -4.39 -19.79
CA GLY A 17 -22.82 -4.69 -20.93
C GLY A 17 -23.23 -3.95 -22.20
N GLN A 18 -24.51 -3.93 -22.52
CA GLN A 18 -25.07 -3.19 -23.67
C GLN A 18 -24.89 -1.68 -23.52
N GLN A 19 -25.16 -1.13 -22.34
CA GLN A 19 -25.07 0.30 -22.08
C GLN A 19 -23.66 0.86 -22.19
N PHE A 20 -22.66 0.10 -21.71
CA PHE A 20 -21.25 0.55 -21.69
C PHE A 20 -20.39 -0.10 -22.78
N HIS A 21 -20.98 -0.88 -23.68
CA HIS A 21 -20.29 -1.60 -24.75
C HIS A 21 -19.16 -2.52 -24.23
N ILE A 22 -19.42 -3.23 -23.13
CA ILE A 22 -18.51 -4.18 -22.49
C ILE A 22 -19.14 -5.57 -22.39
N ASP A 23 -18.31 -6.59 -22.30
CA ASP A 23 -18.78 -7.96 -22.08
C ASP A 23 -19.51 -8.07 -20.72
N PRO A 24 -20.58 -8.87 -20.59
CA PRO A 24 -21.26 -9.11 -19.32
C PRO A 24 -20.34 -9.60 -18.20
N VAL A 25 -19.24 -10.30 -18.53
CA VAL A 25 -18.21 -10.71 -17.57
C VAL A 25 -17.53 -9.47 -16.98
N ILE A 26 -17.19 -8.46 -17.80
CA ILE A 26 -16.62 -7.20 -17.33
C ILE A 26 -17.59 -6.45 -16.42
N ALA A 27 -18.86 -6.38 -16.80
CA ALA A 27 -19.92 -5.78 -15.97
C ALA A 27 -20.02 -6.47 -14.60
N ARG A 28 -19.90 -7.81 -14.55
CA ARG A 28 -19.87 -8.58 -13.31
C ARG A 28 -18.61 -8.28 -12.47
N LEU A 29 -17.45 -8.17 -13.10
CA LEU A 29 -16.19 -7.81 -12.42
C LEU A 29 -16.27 -6.41 -11.79
N ILE A 30 -16.84 -5.43 -12.47
CA ILE A 30 -17.08 -4.08 -11.97
C ILE A 30 -18.03 -4.13 -10.75
N ARG A 31 -19.13 -4.87 -10.86
CA ARG A 31 -20.09 -5.03 -9.74
C ARG A 31 -19.47 -5.72 -8.52
N ASN A 32 -18.58 -6.70 -8.73
CA ASN A 32 -17.87 -7.38 -7.65
C ASN A 32 -16.98 -6.41 -6.84
N ARG A 33 -16.55 -5.32 -7.44
CA ARG A 33 -15.75 -4.24 -6.83
C ARG A 33 -16.60 -3.12 -6.20
N ASP A 34 -17.90 -3.37 -6.01
CA ASP A 34 -18.87 -2.43 -5.45
C ASP A 34 -19.04 -1.12 -6.23
N VAL A 35 -18.68 -1.11 -7.51
CA VAL A 35 -18.97 0.00 -8.40
C VAL A 35 -20.40 -0.14 -8.89
N ILE A 36 -21.29 0.77 -8.44
CA ILE A 36 -22.74 0.70 -8.63
C ILE A 36 -23.25 2.04 -9.18
N GLY A 37 -24.15 1.95 -10.15
CA GLY A 37 -24.77 3.12 -10.79
C GLY A 37 -23.98 3.58 -12.01
N GLU A 38 -24.70 4.20 -12.94
CA GLU A 38 -24.21 4.60 -14.26
C GLU A 38 -23.01 5.55 -14.15
N ASP A 39 -23.13 6.60 -13.32
CA ASP A 39 -22.07 7.59 -13.16
C ASP A 39 -20.79 6.97 -12.59
N LYS A 40 -20.91 6.05 -11.62
CA LYS A 40 -19.74 5.38 -11.03
C LYS A 40 -19.11 4.38 -11.97
N ILE A 41 -19.87 3.68 -12.80
CA ILE A 41 -19.34 2.78 -13.83
C ILE A 41 -18.61 3.60 -14.90
N ARG A 42 -19.17 4.74 -15.34
CA ARG A 42 -18.51 5.65 -16.28
C ARG A 42 -17.21 6.20 -15.70
N GLU A 43 -17.23 6.72 -14.47
CA GLU A 43 -16.03 7.20 -13.75
C GLU A 43 -14.96 6.09 -13.66
N TYR A 44 -15.36 4.87 -13.33
CA TYR A 44 -14.44 3.73 -13.20
C TYR A 44 -13.78 3.37 -14.53
N LEU A 45 -14.52 3.35 -15.63
CA LEU A 45 -14.02 2.98 -16.97
C LEU A 45 -13.21 4.11 -17.63
N SER A 46 -13.72 5.34 -17.56
CA SER A 46 -13.24 6.48 -18.35
C SER A 46 -13.00 7.78 -17.57
N GLY A 47 -13.05 7.73 -16.23
CA GLY A 47 -12.79 8.91 -15.41
C GLY A 47 -11.43 9.55 -15.68
N THR A 48 -11.38 10.87 -15.65
CA THR A 48 -10.22 11.70 -16.00
C THR A 48 -9.88 12.68 -14.87
N VAL A 49 -8.70 13.27 -14.91
CA VAL A 49 -8.24 14.23 -13.88
C VAL A 49 -9.09 15.50 -13.80
N GLN A 50 -9.85 15.84 -14.85
CA GLN A 50 -10.79 16.96 -14.85
C GLN A 50 -12.01 16.70 -13.95
N GLU A 51 -12.28 15.45 -13.61
CA GLU A 51 -13.39 15.05 -12.74
C GLU A 51 -12.98 14.91 -11.27
N LEU A 52 -11.72 15.20 -10.94
CA LEU A 52 -11.24 15.16 -9.56
C LEU A 52 -11.98 16.18 -8.69
N PRO A 53 -12.37 15.83 -7.46
CA PRO A 53 -13.00 16.77 -6.55
C PRO A 53 -12.12 18.01 -6.31
N SER A 54 -12.77 19.18 -6.24
CA SER A 54 -12.11 20.44 -5.96
C SER A 54 -11.37 20.38 -4.62
N PRO A 55 -10.12 20.87 -4.52
CA PRO A 55 -9.38 20.93 -3.26
C PRO A 55 -10.10 21.79 -2.21
N TRP A 56 -10.87 22.78 -2.61
CA TRP A 56 -11.61 23.70 -1.73
C TRP A 56 -12.73 23.00 -0.93
N LEU A 57 -13.11 21.78 -1.31
CA LEU A 57 -14.04 20.95 -0.51
C LEU A 57 -13.39 20.38 0.75
N MET A 58 -12.06 20.43 0.89
CA MET A 58 -11.40 19.94 2.11
C MET A 58 -11.57 20.97 3.22
N LYS A 59 -12.03 20.49 4.38
CA LYS A 59 -12.17 21.35 5.56
C LYS A 59 -10.85 22.07 5.86
N ASP A 60 -10.94 23.31 6.29
CA ASP A 60 -9.82 24.21 6.59
C ASP A 60 -8.92 24.58 5.38
N MET A 61 -9.24 24.18 4.15
CA MET A 61 -8.41 24.45 2.98
C MET A 61 -8.23 25.96 2.76
N GLU A 62 -9.31 26.72 2.77
CA GLU A 62 -9.24 28.17 2.59
C GLU A 62 -8.40 28.83 3.70
N LYS A 63 -8.65 28.46 4.95
CA LYS A 63 -7.90 28.93 6.10
C LYS A 63 -6.40 28.62 6.01
N ALA A 64 -6.04 27.39 5.60
CA ALA A 64 -4.66 26.98 5.42
C ALA A 64 -3.95 27.78 4.31
N VAL A 65 -4.66 28.02 3.20
CA VAL A 65 -4.17 28.83 2.08
C VAL A 65 -3.93 30.28 2.52
N ASP A 66 -4.89 30.91 3.20
CA ASP A 66 -4.77 32.29 3.68
C ASP A 66 -3.60 32.46 4.68
N ILE A 67 -3.39 31.46 5.55
CA ILE A 67 -2.25 31.44 6.47
C ILE A 67 -0.94 31.42 5.70
N LEU A 68 -0.76 30.51 4.73
CA LEU A 68 0.50 30.41 3.98
C LEU A 68 0.73 31.62 3.07
N GLU A 69 -0.30 32.15 2.41
CA GLU A 69 -0.20 33.37 1.62
C GLU A 69 0.37 34.52 2.46
N LYS A 70 -0.16 34.73 3.67
CA LYS A 70 0.34 35.72 4.62
C LYS A 70 1.78 35.44 5.04
N LYS A 71 2.12 34.19 5.38
CA LYS A 71 3.46 33.80 5.84
C LYS A 71 4.51 33.95 4.74
N ILE A 72 4.16 33.61 3.51
CA ILE A 72 5.04 33.79 2.34
C ILE A 72 5.29 35.30 2.08
N SER A 73 4.24 36.13 2.15
CA SER A 73 4.39 37.59 2.00
C SER A 73 5.30 38.20 3.08
N GLN A 74 5.31 37.62 4.27
CA GLN A 74 6.17 38.03 5.39
C GLN A 74 7.58 37.42 5.32
N LYS A 75 7.89 36.60 4.32
CA LYS A 75 9.14 35.83 4.21
C LYS A 75 9.45 35.00 5.44
N ALA A 76 8.40 34.45 6.05
CA ALA A 76 8.52 33.58 7.20
C ALA A 76 9.20 32.27 6.82
N LYS A 77 10.06 31.73 7.70
CA LYS A 77 10.66 30.42 7.52
C LYS A 77 9.64 29.31 7.79
N ILE A 78 9.46 28.43 6.83
CA ILE A 78 8.52 27.32 6.88
C ILE A 78 9.29 26.01 6.92
N ARG A 79 8.99 25.15 7.89
CA ARG A 79 9.51 23.78 7.95
C ARG A 79 8.44 22.77 7.64
N ILE A 80 8.70 21.90 6.67
CA ILE A 80 7.89 20.71 6.40
C ILE A 80 8.42 19.58 7.27
N ILE A 81 7.55 18.95 8.07
CA ILE A 81 7.87 17.75 8.84
C ILE A 81 7.08 16.60 8.25
N GLY A 82 7.78 15.69 7.54
CA GLY A 82 7.19 14.52 6.89
C GLY A 82 7.31 13.25 7.70
N ASP A 83 6.92 12.12 7.10
CA ASP A 83 7.19 10.78 7.60
C ASP A 83 8.27 10.07 6.77
N TYR A 84 8.81 8.98 7.29
CA TYR A 84 9.97 8.26 6.73
C TYR A 84 9.62 7.22 5.67
N ASP A 85 8.36 6.99 5.36
CA ASP A 85 7.93 6.03 4.34
C ASP A 85 7.68 6.71 2.98
N ILE A 86 7.23 5.91 2.01
CA ILE A 86 7.04 6.38 0.65
C ILE A 86 5.97 7.48 0.53
N ASP A 87 4.93 7.44 1.37
CA ASP A 87 3.90 8.48 1.38
C ASP A 87 4.44 9.75 2.00
N GLY A 88 5.09 9.68 3.17
CA GLY A 88 5.71 10.82 3.84
C GLY A 88 6.81 11.48 3.03
N VAL A 89 7.72 10.70 2.42
CA VAL A 89 8.78 11.21 1.54
C VAL A 89 8.18 11.93 0.32
N THR A 90 7.16 11.32 -0.29
CA THR A 90 6.50 11.87 -1.48
C THR A 90 5.69 13.13 -1.14
N SER A 91 4.97 13.12 -0.02
CA SER A 91 4.26 14.28 0.52
C SER A 91 5.20 15.46 0.77
N THR A 92 6.34 15.18 1.43
CA THR A 92 7.38 16.16 1.72
C THR A 92 7.91 16.78 0.42
N TYR A 93 8.18 15.96 -0.59
CA TYR A 93 8.67 16.45 -1.88
C TYR A 93 7.63 17.33 -2.60
N ILE A 94 6.36 16.93 -2.63
CA ILE A 94 5.26 17.70 -3.23
C ILE A 94 5.14 19.07 -2.57
N LEU A 95 5.10 19.13 -1.24
CA LEU A 95 5.03 20.38 -0.50
C LEU A 95 6.27 21.24 -0.72
N MET A 96 7.46 20.67 -0.61
CA MET A 96 8.72 21.38 -0.80
C MET A 96 8.79 22.04 -2.18
N LYS A 97 8.48 21.29 -3.24
CA LYS A 97 8.50 21.80 -4.61
C LYS A 97 7.41 22.83 -4.87
N GLY A 98 6.19 22.53 -4.41
CA GLY A 98 5.04 23.40 -4.60
C GLY A 98 5.18 24.73 -3.87
N LEU A 99 5.62 24.71 -2.61
CA LEU A 99 5.84 25.94 -1.82
C LEU A 99 7.02 26.76 -2.35
N ALA A 100 8.12 26.12 -2.73
CA ALA A 100 9.25 26.83 -3.35
C ALA A 100 8.84 27.51 -4.67
N ARG A 101 7.95 26.90 -5.47
CA ARG A 101 7.44 27.46 -6.73
C ARG A 101 6.69 28.77 -6.54
N ILE A 102 6.02 28.95 -5.42
CA ILE A 102 5.28 30.18 -5.07
C ILE A 102 6.09 31.14 -4.18
N GLY A 103 7.40 30.90 -4.03
CA GLY A 103 8.35 31.82 -3.39
C GLY A 103 8.44 31.67 -1.86
N ALA A 104 8.02 30.57 -1.28
CA ALA A 104 8.19 30.29 0.15
C ALA A 104 9.67 29.99 0.49
N ASP A 105 10.12 30.48 1.67
CA ASP A 105 11.37 30.05 2.30
C ASP A 105 11.11 28.76 3.09
N VAL A 106 11.41 27.62 2.47
CA VAL A 106 11.02 26.29 2.98
C VAL A 106 12.21 25.36 3.15
N ASP A 107 12.31 24.74 4.32
CA ASP A 107 13.16 23.59 4.58
C ASP A 107 12.34 22.35 4.94
N THR A 108 13.00 21.20 5.04
CA THR A 108 12.35 19.91 5.28
C THR A 108 13.05 19.14 6.39
N TYR A 109 12.26 18.40 7.18
CA TYR A 109 12.76 17.44 8.13
C TYR A 109 11.94 16.14 8.03
N ILE A 110 12.64 15.02 7.92
CA ILE A 110 12.01 13.69 7.99
C ILE A 110 12.60 12.99 9.22
N PRO A 111 11.78 12.56 10.18
CA PRO A 111 12.21 11.83 11.38
C PRO A 111 12.94 10.53 11.02
N ASP A 112 13.89 10.12 11.87
CA ASP A 112 14.49 8.80 11.77
C ASP A 112 13.58 7.74 12.39
N ARG A 113 13.35 6.65 11.67
CA ARG A 113 12.42 5.59 12.08
C ARG A 113 12.80 4.92 13.39
N VAL A 114 14.10 4.74 13.64
CA VAL A 114 14.62 4.02 14.80
C VAL A 114 14.89 4.97 15.96
N ALA A 115 15.56 6.09 15.68
CA ALA A 115 15.93 7.06 16.71
C ALA A 115 14.74 7.89 17.20
N ASP A 116 13.88 8.37 16.28
CA ASP A 116 12.75 9.24 16.63
C ASP A 116 11.44 8.47 16.78
N GLY A 117 11.25 7.37 16.04
CA GLY A 117 9.97 6.66 15.97
C GLY A 117 9.01 7.28 14.95
N TYR A 118 7.73 6.95 15.06
CA TYR A 118 6.66 7.47 14.19
C TYR A 118 6.09 8.78 14.74
N GLY A 119 5.87 9.75 13.85
CA GLY A 119 5.16 10.98 14.15
C GLY A 119 6.06 12.15 14.59
N ILE A 120 5.43 13.13 15.22
CA ILE A 120 6.10 14.34 15.70
C ILE A 120 6.48 14.16 17.16
N HIS A 121 7.71 14.53 17.52
CA HIS A 121 8.25 14.43 18.88
C HIS A 121 8.73 15.80 19.37
N ALA A 122 8.76 15.99 20.71
CA ALA A 122 9.09 17.26 21.35
C ALA A 122 10.43 17.86 20.88
N HIS A 123 11.47 17.03 20.69
CA HIS A 123 12.78 17.49 20.25
C HIS A 123 12.76 18.10 18.83
N LEU A 124 11.80 17.70 17.96
CA LEU A 124 11.64 18.30 16.63
C LEU A 124 11.12 19.73 16.72
N ILE A 125 10.22 19.98 17.70
CA ILE A 125 9.70 21.32 17.98
C ILE A 125 10.81 22.21 18.61
N GLU A 126 11.62 21.67 19.52
CA GLU A 126 12.76 22.36 20.12
C GLU A 126 13.82 22.73 19.06
N ARG A 127 14.07 21.82 18.13
CA ARG A 127 14.94 22.10 16.98
C ARG A 127 14.36 23.17 16.07
N ALA A 128 13.07 23.13 15.76
CA ALA A 128 12.39 24.17 14.97
C ALA A 128 12.53 25.55 15.63
N GLU A 129 12.38 25.64 16.95
CA GLU A 129 12.60 26.87 17.71
C GLU A 129 14.05 27.37 17.58
N THR A 130 15.03 26.48 17.78
CA THR A 130 16.46 26.79 17.64
C THR A 130 16.80 27.31 16.26
N ASP A 131 16.22 26.72 15.22
CA ASP A 131 16.40 27.10 13.82
C ASP A 131 15.56 28.34 13.42
N ARG A 132 14.79 28.91 14.35
CA ARG A 132 13.92 30.07 14.18
C ARG A 132 12.86 29.86 13.11
N ILE A 133 12.24 28.69 13.12
CA ILE A 133 11.11 28.37 12.24
C ILE A 133 9.87 29.09 12.78
N ASP A 134 9.19 29.83 11.89
CA ASP A 134 7.93 30.51 12.21
C ASP A 134 6.73 29.60 12.00
N THR A 135 6.76 28.79 10.94
CA THR A 135 5.61 27.97 10.53
C THR A 135 6.02 26.52 10.31
N ILE A 136 5.30 25.59 10.90
CA ILE A 136 5.42 24.15 10.66
C ILE A 136 4.27 23.71 9.77
N VAL A 137 4.58 22.98 8.71
CA VAL A 137 3.60 22.24 7.90
C VAL A 137 3.92 20.76 8.03
N THR A 138 3.02 19.98 8.60
CA THR A 138 3.22 18.53 8.69
C THR A 138 2.66 17.85 7.45
N CYS A 139 3.18 16.69 7.09
CA CYS A 139 2.59 15.87 6.04
C CYS A 139 2.73 14.38 6.35
N ASP A 140 1.62 13.67 6.14
CA ASP A 140 1.50 12.24 6.45
C ASP A 140 1.71 11.92 7.94
N ASN A 141 1.54 12.92 8.77
CA ASN A 141 1.59 12.83 10.23
C ASN A 141 0.95 14.07 10.87
N GLY A 142 0.89 14.08 12.21
CA GLY A 142 0.50 15.24 12.99
C GLY A 142 -0.89 15.16 13.59
N ILE A 143 -1.84 14.43 13.01
CA ILE A 143 -3.22 14.37 13.51
C ILE A 143 -3.32 13.77 14.93
N ALA A 144 -2.38 12.95 15.34
CA ALA A 144 -2.33 12.33 16.67
C ALA A 144 -1.38 13.06 17.65
N ALA A 145 -0.63 14.08 17.20
CA ALA A 145 0.44 14.74 17.96
C ALA A 145 -0.06 15.98 18.75
N ALA A 146 -1.17 15.86 19.48
CA ALA A 146 -1.82 17.00 20.12
C ALA A 146 -0.90 17.72 21.13
N ALA A 147 -0.08 16.99 21.89
CA ALA A 147 0.83 17.56 22.88
C ALA A 147 1.98 18.34 22.22
N GLU A 148 2.58 17.79 21.19
CA GLU A 148 3.69 18.39 20.43
C GLU A 148 3.24 19.62 19.65
N ILE A 149 2.03 19.56 19.06
CA ILE A 149 1.43 20.71 18.41
C ILE A 149 1.12 21.83 19.43
N GLN A 150 0.61 21.49 20.62
CA GLN A 150 0.43 22.48 21.68
C GLN A 150 1.78 23.12 22.08
N MET A 151 2.83 22.32 22.22
CA MET A 151 4.18 22.83 22.51
C MET A 151 4.66 23.81 21.43
N ALA A 152 4.42 23.52 20.15
CA ALA A 152 4.74 24.45 19.05
C ALA A 152 3.93 25.75 19.15
N LYS A 153 2.64 25.65 19.50
CA LYS A 153 1.77 26.82 19.71
C LYS A 153 2.23 27.66 20.89
N ASP A 154 2.64 27.04 22.02
CA ASP A 154 3.14 27.74 23.20
C ASP A 154 4.44 28.51 22.91
N LYS A 155 5.22 28.05 21.95
CA LYS A 155 6.42 28.72 21.42
C LYS A 155 6.11 29.79 20.35
N GLY A 156 4.83 30.06 20.06
CA GLY A 156 4.38 31.07 19.11
C GLY A 156 4.45 30.66 17.64
N MET A 157 4.70 29.40 17.34
CA MET A 157 4.74 28.91 15.96
C MET A 157 3.33 28.77 15.38
N THR A 158 3.22 28.97 14.07
CA THR A 158 2.03 28.61 13.29
C THR A 158 2.14 27.16 12.86
N VAL A 159 1.05 26.40 12.95
CA VAL A 159 1.05 24.98 12.59
C VAL A 159 -0.10 24.64 11.66
N ILE A 160 0.23 24.05 10.51
CA ILE A 160 -0.73 23.51 9.54
C ILE A 160 -0.48 22.01 9.43
N ILE A 161 -1.53 21.22 9.60
CA ILE A 161 -1.45 19.77 9.49
C ILE A 161 -2.03 19.35 8.13
N THR A 162 -1.27 18.57 7.35
CA THR A 162 -1.78 17.81 6.20
C THR A 162 -1.59 16.32 6.49
N ASP A 163 -2.69 15.61 6.72
CA ASP A 163 -2.65 14.21 7.17
C ASP A 163 -3.85 13.44 6.62
N HIS A 164 -3.78 12.13 6.64
CA HIS A 164 -4.84 11.23 6.20
C HIS A 164 -5.14 10.11 7.20
N HIS A 165 -4.40 10.05 8.28
CA HIS A 165 -4.59 9.06 9.34
C HIS A 165 -5.92 9.25 10.08
N GLU A 166 -6.37 8.21 10.77
CA GLU A 166 -7.57 8.27 11.59
C GLU A 166 -7.45 9.34 12.67
N VAL A 167 -8.48 10.17 12.80
CA VAL A 167 -8.54 11.19 13.84
C VAL A 167 -8.74 10.49 15.18
N PRO A 168 -7.85 10.71 16.18
CA PRO A 168 -8.04 10.15 17.51
C PRO A 168 -9.38 10.56 18.13
N TYR A 169 -9.95 9.72 18.96
CA TYR A 169 -11.19 10.02 19.66
C TYR A 169 -11.11 9.67 21.15
N ARG A 170 -11.93 10.34 21.95
CA ARG A 170 -12.21 10.00 23.36
C ARG A 170 -13.65 9.59 23.50
N GLU A 171 -13.91 8.60 24.34
CA GLU A 171 -15.28 8.27 24.73
C GLU A 171 -15.70 9.16 25.92
N GLU A 172 -16.66 10.04 25.69
CA GLU A 172 -17.26 10.88 26.71
C GLU A 172 -18.76 10.60 26.78
N LYS A 173 -19.22 10.09 27.93
CA LYS A 173 -20.64 9.76 28.17
C LYS A 173 -21.27 8.81 27.13
N GLY A 174 -20.47 7.89 26.58
CA GLY A 174 -20.94 6.94 25.55
C GLY A 174 -20.94 7.49 24.11
N GLU A 175 -20.47 8.71 23.90
CA GLU A 175 -20.28 9.31 22.58
C GLU A 175 -18.79 9.38 22.24
N ARG A 176 -18.43 9.10 20.98
CA ARG A 176 -17.07 9.28 20.46
C ARG A 176 -16.88 10.73 20.03
N ARG A 177 -15.98 11.44 20.69
CA ARG A 177 -15.57 12.80 20.32
C ARG A 177 -14.17 12.77 19.74
N MET A 178 -14.02 13.28 18.52
CA MET A 178 -12.72 13.43 17.88
C MET A 178 -11.85 14.43 18.66
N VAL A 179 -10.58 14.08 18.81
CA VAL A 179 -9.58 14.93 19.48
C VAL A 179 -8.65 15.47 18.41
N LEU A 180 -8.87 16.71 17.99
CA LEU A 180 -7.99 17.38 17.04
C LEU A 180 -6.84 18.06 17.79
N PRO A 181 -5.62 18.04 17.23
CA PRO A 181 -4.52 18.85 17.75
C PRO A 181 -4.82 20.36 17.59
N PRO A 182 -4.28 21.23 18.47
CA PRO A 182 -4.55 22.66 18.47
C PRO A 182 -3.78 23.42 17.35
N ALA A 183 -3.79 22.89 16.14
CA ALA A 183 -3.19 23.50 14.98
C ALA A 183 -4.00 24.70 14.45
N ASP A 184 -3.36 25.59 13.70
CA ASP A 184 -4.05 26.71 13.07
C ASP A 184 -4.97 26.26 11.94
N ALA A 185 -4.62 25.19 11.21
CA ALA A 185 -5.48 24.54 10.23
C ALA A 185 -5.18 23.03 10.17
N VAL A 186 -6.20 22.21 9.89
CA VAL A 186 -6.08 20.77 9.79
C VAL A 186 -6.70 20.29 8.48
N LEU A 187 -5.87 19.91 7.52
CA LEU A 187 -6.27 19.30 6.27
C LEU A 187 -6.22 17.78 6.42
N ASN A 188 -7.35 17.21 6.78
CA ASN A 188 -7.54 15.76 6.88
C ASN A 188 -8.97 15.41 6.44
N PRO A 189 -9.15 14.60 5.37
CA PRO A 189 -10.48 14.28 4.86
C PRO A 189 -11.32 13.44 5.84
N LYS A 190 -10.69 12.77 6.80
CA LYS A 190 -11.35 11.90 7.80
C LYS A 190 -11.95 12.65 8.99
N GLN A 191 -11.82 13.98 9.08
CA GLN A 191 -12.61 14.74 10.02
C GLN A 191 -14.10 14.52 9.74
N TYR A 192 -14.92 14.28 10.79
CA TYR A 192 -16.31 13.87 10.62
C TYR A 192 -17.16 14.88 9.84
N ASP A 193 -16.85 16.17 9.96
CA ASP A 193 -17.54 17.30 9.33
C ASP A 193 -16.82 17.82 8.07
N CYS A 194 -15.80 17.13 7.57
CA CYS A 194 -15.13 17.48 6.34
C CYS A 194 -16.01 17.09 5.14
N PRO A 195 -16.40 18.04 4.26
CA PRO A 195 -17.25 17.74 3.11
C PRO A 195 -16.52 17.07 1.95
N TYR A 196 -15.19 16.87 2.03
CA TYR A 196 -14.44 16.23 0.96
C TYR A 196 -14.95 14.80 0.74
N PRO A 197 -15.29 14.43 -0.51
CA PRO A 197 -16.04 13.19 -0.77
C PRO A 197 -15.21 11.92 -0.55
N ASN A 198 -13.91 11.93 -0.86
CA ASN A 198 -13.03 10.78 -0.69
C ASN A 198 -12.31 10.83 0.65
N LYS A 199 -12.65 9.92 1.56
CA LYS A 199 -12.00 9.82 2.88
C LYS A 199 -10.71 8.99 2.86
N ASN A 200 -10.47 8.23 1.79
CA ASN A 200 -9.37 7.29 1.65
C ASN A 200 -8.26 7.82 0.74
N LEU A 201 -7.83 9.06 0.96
CA LEU A 201 -6.64 9.61 0.33
C LEU A 201 -5.39 9.21 1.11
N CYS A 202 -4.22 9.13 0.47
CA CYS A 202 -2.93 9.10 1.14
C CYS A 202 -2.43 10.53 1.43
N GLY A 203 -1.40 10.66 2.29
CA GLY A 203 -0.84 11.95 2.70
C GLY A 203 -0.34 12.78 1.50
N ALA A 204 0.28 12.15 0.52
CA ALA A 204 0.77 12.82 -0.69
C ALA A 204 -0.37 13.40 -1.54
N VAL A 205 -1.54 12.75 -1.58
CA VAL A 205 -2.71 13.33 -2.28
C VAL A 205 -3.29 14.49 -1.50
N VAL A 206 -3.31 14.45 -0.16
CA VAL A 206 -3.70 15.62 0.65
C VAL A 206 -2.74 16.78 0.41
N ALA A 207 -1.43 16.54 0.41
CA ALA A 207 -0.40 17.52 0.08
C ALA A 207 -0.57 18.08 -1.34
N PHE A 208 -0.83 17.22 -2.33
CA PHE A 208 -1.13 17.60 -3.71
C PHE A 208 -2.36 18.52 -3.80
N LYS A 209 -3.46 18.20 -3.11
CA LYS A 209 -4.66 19.07 -3.07
C LYS A 209 -4.36 20.42 -2.45
N TYR A 210 -3.51 20.46 -1.43
CA TYR A 210 -3.11 21.72 -0.82
C TYR A 210 -2.28 22.57 -1.79
N ILE A 211 -1.32 21.98 -2.50
CA ILE A 211 -0.56 22.68 -3.53
C ILE A 211 -1.47 23.14 -4.69
N ALA A 212 -2.46 22.33 -5.07
CA ALA A 212 -3.41 22.73 -6.12
C ALA A 212 -4.20 23.99 -5.74
N ALA A 213 -4.70 24.07 -4.49
CA ALA A 213 -5.39 25.26 -3.98
C ALA A 213 -4.47 26.48 -3.89
N LEU A 214 -3.22 26.29 -3.44
CA LEU A 214 -2.21 27.36 -3.42
C LEU A 214 -1.86 27.85 -4.84
N TYR A 215 -1.69 26.95 -5.80
CA TYR A 215 -1.39 27.33 -7.19
C TYR A 215 -2.53 28.14 -7.80
N GLU A 216 -3.78 27.76 -7.56
CA GLU A 216 -4.94 28.55 -7.98
C GLU A 216 -4.93 29.94 -7.34
N ARG A 217 -4.66 30.06 -6.03
CA ARG A 217 -4.57 31.35 -5.30
C ARG A 217 -3.44 32.24 -5.82
N PHE A 218 -2.29 31.66 -6.13
CA PHE A 218 -1.11 32.40 -6.61
C PHE A 218 -1.06 32.57 -8.14
N GLY A 219 -2.08 32.11 -8.88
CA GLY A 219 -2.15 32.23 -10.34
C GLY A 219 -1.10 31.38 -11.07
N VAL A 220 -0.65 30.26 -10.49
CA VAL A 220 0.24 29.33 -11.16
C VAL A 220 -0.58 28.48 -12.14
N PRO A 221 -0.12 28.29 -13.39
CA PRO A 221 -0.81 27.48 -14.39
C PRO A 221 -1.14 26.06 -13.89
N ALA A 222 -2.38 25.60 -14.13
CA ALA A 222 -2.82 24.28 -13.68
C ALA A 222 -2.01 23.12 -14.30
N GLU A 223 -1.42 23.34 -15.47
CA GLU A 223 -0.54 22.39 -16.16
C GLU A 223 0.70 22.05 -15.33
N GLU A 224 1.15 22.94 -14.44
CA GLU A 224 2.29 22.64 -13.55
C GLU A 224 1.94 21.59 -12.47
N LEU A 225 0.65 21.34 -12.21
CA LEU A 225 0.20 20.25 -11.34
C LEU A 225 0.43 18.86 -11.95
N GLU A 226 0.61 18.81 -13.28
CA GLU A 226 0.81 17.54 -13.98
C GLU A 226 2.06 16.78 -13.52
N ASP A 227 3.10 17.47 -13.12
CA ASP A 227 4.34 16.87 -12.60
C ASP A 227 4.16 16.16 -11.25
N TYR A 228 3.02 16.35 -10.57
CA TYR A 228 2.72 15.70 -9.30
C TYR A 228 1.85 14.44 -9.43
N TYR A 229 1.19 14.18 -10.56
CA TYR A 229 0.33 13.01 -10.71
C TYR A 229 1.09 11.69 -10.56
N GLU A 230 2.32 11.61 -11.09
CA GLU A 230 3.15 10.40 -10.93
C GLU A 230 3.53 10.16 -9.47
N LEU A 231 3.76 11.22 -8.70
CA LEU A 231 4.06 11.16 -7.27
C LEU A 231 2.83 10.75 -6.47
N ALA A 232 1.66 11.32 -6.77
CA ALA A 232 0.39 10.93 -6.17
C ALA A 232 0.09 9.43 -6.42
N ALA A 233 0.38 8.93 -7.64
CA ALA A 233 0.23 7.51 -7.95
C ALA A 233 1.20 6.62 -7.17
N ILE A 234 2.48 7.02 -7.07
CA ILE A 234 3.51 6.30 -6.32
C ILE A 234 3.12 6.18 -4.84
N ALA A 235 2.69 7.27 -4.23
CA ALA A 235 2.27 7.29 -2.84
C ALA A 235 0.98 6.49 -2.62
N THR A 236 -0.06 6.71 -3.44
CA THR A 236 -1.35 5.99 -3.34
C THR A 236 -1.18 4.47 -3.40
N VAL A 237 -0.33 3.98 -4.31
CA VAL A 237 -0.03 2.54 -4.41
C VAL A 237 0.90 2.10 -3.28
N GLY A 238 1.87 2.92 -2.90
CA GLY A 238 2.87 2.62 -1.87
C GLY A 238 2.27 2.49 -0.48
N ASP A 239 1.31 3.36 -0.15
CA ASP A 239 0.54 3.32 1.12
C ASP A 239 -0.67 2.37 1.06
N VAL A 240 -0.78 1.59 -0.01
CA VAL A 240 -1.80 0.54 -0.17
C VAL A 240 -3.24 1.09 -0.05
N MET A 241 -3.49 2.26 -0.64
CA MET A 241 -4.83 2.86 -0.68
C MET A 241 -5.74 2.15 -1.67
N ASP A 242 -7.06 2.24 -1.45
CA ASP A 242 -8.04 1.63 -2.34
C ASP A 242 -8.03 2.29 -3.72
N LEU A 243 -7.81 1.51 -4.79
CA LEU A 243 -7.76 1.99 -6.17
C LEU A 243 -9.18 2.13 -6.77
N GLN A 244 -9.98 3.00 -6.16
CA GLN A 244 -11.35 3.32 -6.57
C GLN A 244 -11.54 4.85 -6.68
N GLY A 245 -12.54 5.30 -7.45
CA GLY A 245 -12.87 6.71 -7.62
C GLY A 245 -11.63 7.57 -7.94
N GLU A 246 -11.44 8.64 -7.18
CA GLU A 246 -10.33 9.58 -7.34
C GLU A 246 -8.95 8.93 -7.28
N ASN A 247 -8.70 8.00 -6.36
CA ASN A 247 -7.42 7.29 -6.25
C ASN A 247 -7.11 6.50 -7.53
N ARG A 248 -8.13 5.86 -8.11
CA ARG A 248 -7.99 5.14 -9.37
C ARG A 248 -7.63 6.08 -10.52
N ILE A 249 -8.29 7.24 -10.62
CA ILE A 249 -8.02 8.26 -11.64
C ILE A 249 -6.57 8.74 -11.52
N LEU A 250 -6.15 9.13 -10.31
CA LEU A 250 -4.79 9.60 -10.04
C LEU A 250 -3.73 8.54 -10.37
N VAL A 251 -3.97 7.28 -9.97
CA VAL A 251 -3.01 6.20 -10.25
C VAL A 251 -2.96 5.88 -11.74
N LYS A 252 -4.09 5.90 -12.47
CA LYS A 252 -4.13 5.69 -13.91
C LYS A 252 -3.33 6.76 -14.65
N GLU A 253 -3.56 8.03 -14.32
CA GLU A 253 -2.85 9.16 -14.92
C GLU A 253 -1.37 9.16 -14.54
N GLY A 254 -1.04 8.95 -13.27
CA GLY A 254 0.35 8.92 -12.82
C GLY A 254 1.16 7.78 -13.43
N LEU A 255 0.59 6.59 -13.61
CA LEU A 255 1.24 5.48 -14.32
C LEU A 255 1.50 5.81 -15.81
N TYR A 256 0.56 6.52 -16.45
CA TYR A 256 0.75 6.99 -17.83
C TYR A 256 1.93 7.96 -17.92
N ARG A 257 2.05 8.92 -16.99
CA ARG A 257 3.12 9.91 -16.95
C ARG A 257 4.45 9.33 -16.52
N LEU A 258 4.46 8.40 -15.57
CA LEU A 258 5.67 7.76 -15.04
C LEU A 258 6.50 7.07 -16.14
N LYS A 259 5.87 6.63 -17.22
CA LYS A 259 6.56 6.06 -18.40
C LYS A 259 7.53 7.06 -19.03
N ASN A 260 7.19 8.36 -19.01
CA ASN A 260 7.98 9.44 -19.59
C ASN A 260 8.25 10.55 -18.54
N THR A 261 8.49 10.14 -17.30
CA THR A 261 8.71 11.07 -16.19
C THR A 261 9.82 12.07 -16.50
N LYS A 262 9.62 13.32 -16.11
CA LYS A 262 10.65 14.37 -16.18
C LYS A 262 11.53 14.39 -14.93
N ASN A 263 11.15 13.69 -13.87
CA ASN A 263 11.92 13.61 -12.64
C ASN A 263 13.14 12.72 -12.84
N GLN A 264 14.34 13.29 -12.76
CA GLN A 264 15.60 12.58 -12.98
C GLN A 264 15.80 11.42 -11.99
N GLY A 265 15.39 11.61 -10.74
CA GLY A 265 15.47 10.56 -9.72
C GLY A 265 14.61 9.36 -10.07
N LEU A 266 13.38 9.58 -10.51
CA LEU A 266 12.48 8.49 -10.93
C LEU A 266 12.98 7.81 -12.21
N GLN A 267 13.50 8.58 -13.19
CA GLN A 267 14.12 7.99 -14.39
C GLN A 267 15.24 7.01 -14.03
N GLU A 268 16.16 7.44 -13.19
CA GLU A 268 17.31 6.61 -12.81
C GLU A 268 16.90 5.45 -11.89
N LEU A 269 15.87 5.61 -11.04
CA LEU A 269 15.33 4.50 -10.25
C LEU A 269 14.66 3.43 -11.13
N ILE A 270 13.93 3.84 -12.16
CA ILE A 270 13.34 2.95 -13.18
C ILE A 270 14.47 2.19 -13.89
N ARG A 271 15.54 2.88 -14.31
CA ARG A 271 16.71 2.30 -14.98
C ARG A 271 17.45 1.32 -14.08
N ALA A 272 17.74 1.70 -12.83
CA ALA A 272 18.44 0.85 -11.86
C ALA A 272 17.69 -0.48 -11.58
N ASN A 273 16.38 -0.51 -11.84
CA ASN A 273 15.54 -1.70 -11.70
C ASN A 273 15.19 -2.37 -13.05
N SER A 274 15.84 -1.97 -14.18
CA SER A 274 15.66 -2.55 -15.53
C SER A 274 14.21 -2.50 -16.02
N LEU A 275 13.53 -1.38 -15.80
CA LEU A 275 12.12 -1.17 -16.16
C LEU A 275 11.92 -0.19 -17.32
N GLU A 276 12.99 0.26 -18.03
CA GLU A 276 12.90 1.28 -19.07
C GLU A 276 11.98 0.87 -20.22
N ASP A 277 12.04 -0.40 -20.61
CA ASP A 277 11.25 -0.95 -21.72
C ASP A 277 9.94 -1.61 -21.25
N ALA A 278 9.68 -1.62 -19.94
CA ALA A 278 8.50 -2.26 -19.36
C ALA A 278 7.28 -1.31 -19.38
N LYS A 279 6.08 -1.88 -19.52
CA LYS A 279 4.85 -1.18 -19.14
C LYS A 279 4.83 -1.09 -17.61
N ILE A 280 5.10 0.09 -17.05
CA ILE A 280 5.03 0.30 -15.60
C ILE A 280 3.57 0.19 -15.15
N THR A 281 3.33 -0.61 -14.12
CA THR A 281 2.01 -0.87 -13.53
C THR A 281 2.04 -0.62 -12.03
N ALA A 282 0.88 -0.64 -11.37
CA ALA A 282 0.80 -0.56 -9.91
C ALA A 282 1.65 -1.65 -9.22
N TYR A 283 1.79 -2.84 -9.83
CA TYR A 283 2.69 -3.88 -9.34
C TYR A 283 4.14 -3.39 -9.24
N HIS A 284 4.65 -2.72 -10.28
CA HIS A 284 6.03 -2.20 -10.29
C HIS A 284 6.21 -1.11 -9.22
N ILE A 285 5.20 -0.27 -8.99
CA ILE A 285 5.25 0.68 -7.86
C ILE A 285 5.27 -0.07 -6.53
N GLY A 286 4.32 -0.95 -6.27
CA GLY A 286 4.17 -1.61 -4.96
C GLY A 286 5.29 -2.60 -4.60
N PHE A 287 5.90 -3.27 -5.61
CA PHE A 287 6.84 -4.37 -5.37
C PHE A 287 8.27 -4.14 -5.87
N VAL A 288 8.51 -3.08 -6.65
CA VAL A 288 9.85 -2.77 -7.17
C VAL A 288 10.31 -1.37 -6.74
N LEU A 289 9.66 -0.31 -7.24
CA LEU A 289 10.09 1.08 -7.01
C LEU A 289 9.83 1.54 -5.58
N GLY A 290 8.62 1.33 -5.07
CA GLY A 290 8.23 1.71 -3.71
C GLY A 290 9.09 1.05 -2.63
N PRO A 291 9.36 -0.27 -2.70
CA PRO A 291 10.31 -0.91 -1.80
C PRO A 291 11.73 -0.33 -1.80
N CYS A 292 12.23 0.24 -2.93
CA CYS A 292 13.51 0.94 -2.96
C CYS A 292 13.44 2.26 -2.17
N ILE A 293 12.38 3.04 -2.35
CA ILE A 293 12.15 4.29 -1.59
C ILE A 293 12.02 3.97 -0.09
N ASN A 294 11.18 3.00 0.27
CA ASN A 294 10.97 2.59 1.66
C ASN A 294 12.21 1.97 2.34
N ALA A 295 13.17 1.44 1.56
CA ALA A 295 14.35 0.79 2.14
C ALA A 295 15.26 1.79 2.86
N SER A 296 15.33 3.04 2.40
CA SER A 296 16.12 4.08 3.06
C SER A 296 15.61 4.38 4.47
N GLY A 297 14.30 4.60 4.64
CA GLY A 297 13.69 4.83 5.95
C GLY A 297 13.70 3.60 6.89
N ARG A 298 14.10 2.42 6.40
CA ARG A 298 14.21 1.20 7.21
C ARG A 298 15.64 0.88 7.66
N LEU A 299 16.62 1.08 6.78
CA LEU A 299 18.02 0.65 6.99
C LEU A 299 19.02 1.81 6.97
N ASP A 300 18.57 3.01 6.68
CA ASP A 300 19.35 4.24 6.60
C ASP A 300 18.43 5.42 6.95
N THR A 301 18.55 6.56 6.30
CA THR A 301 17.68 7.73 6.47
C THR A 301 16.76 7.96 5.26
N ALA A 302 15.49 8.26 5.50
CA ALA A 302 14.52 8.60 4.45
C ALA A 302 14.88 9.88 3.67
N ALA A 303 15.72 10.73 4.23
CA ALA A 303 16.26 11.91 3.52
C ALA A 303 16.99 11.52 2.22
N ARG A 304 17.54 10.31 2.10
CA ARG A 304 18.17 9.81 0.88
C ARG A 304 17.14 9.62 -0.26
N SER A 305 15.93 9.15 0.05
CA SER A 305 14.85 9.04 -0.93
C SER A 305 14.32 10.41 -1.34
N LEU A 306 14.21 11.35 -0.40
CA LEU A 306 13.88 12.75 -0.72
C LEU A 306 14.95 13.38 -1.61
N ALA A 307 16.24 13.14 -1.33
CA ALA A 307 17.34 13.61 -2.15
C ALA A 307 17.30 13.03 -3.57
N LEU A 308 16.92 11.74 -3.75
CA LEU A 308 16.72 11.16 -5.07
C LEU A 308 15.66 11.90 -5.86
N LEU A 309 14.48 12.14 -5.28
CA LEU A 309 13.39 12.87 -5.95
C LEU A 309 13.79 14.31 -6.30
N ASN A 310 14.68 14.92 -5.49
CA ASN A 310 15.15 16.30 -5.67
C ASN A 310 16.46 16.41 -6.47
N ALA A 311 17.03 15.32 -6.96
CA ALA A 311 18.29 15.32 -7.70
C ALA A 311 18.25 16.25 -8.91
N LYS A 312 19.30 17.05 -9.10
CA LYS A 312 19.38 18.06 -10.15
C LYS A 312 20.18 17.60 -11.36
N THR A 313 21.00 16.59 -11.19
CA THR A 313 21.82 16.04 -12.27
C THR A 313 21.58 14.53 -12.41
N LYS A 314 21.80 14.02 -13.62
CA LYS A 314 21.68 12.61 -13.92
C LYS A 314 22.65 11.76 -13.11
N GLU A 315 23.87 12.26 -12.92
CA GLU A 315 24.94 11.58 -12.18
C GLU A 315 24.57 11.43 -10.70
N GLU A 316 24.03 12.48 -10.09
CA GLU A 316 23.52 12.45 -8.71
C GLU A 316 22.36 11.47 -8.58
N ALA A 317 21.39 11.57 -9.48
CA ALA A 317 20.22 10.69 -9.54
C ALA A 317 20.62 9.22 -9.69
N ALA A 318 21.56 8.91 -10.62
CA ALA A 318 22.02 7.55 -10.84
C ALA A 318 22.73 6.95 -9.60
N ARG A 319 23.56 7.74 -8.92
CA ARG A 319 24.21 7.31 -7.67
C ARG A 319 23.17 7.02 -6.59
N LEU A 320 22.24 7.94 -6.35
CA LEU A 320 21.21 7.77 -5.31
C LEU A 320 20.26 6.60 -5.63
N ALA A 321 19.87 6.41 -6.90
CA ALA A 321 19.05 5.27 -7.34
C ALA A 321 19.79 3.93 -7.13
N GLY A 322 21.10 3.89 -7.42
CA GLY A 322 21.96 2.73 -7.13
C GLY A 322 22.01 2.41 -5.64
N ASP A 323 22.21 3.43 -4.80
CA ASP A 323 22.25 3.28 -3.33
C ASP A 323 20.91 2.71 -2.81
N LEU A 324 19.76 3.26 -3.23
CA LEU A 324 18.43 2.79 -2.81
C LEU A 324 18.15 1.36 -3.29
N THR A 325 18.57 1.01 -4.49
CA THR A 325 18.43 -0.34 -5.04
C THR A 325 19.26 -1.34 -4.21
N ALA A 326 20.49 -0.97 -3.85
CA ALA A 326 21.37 -1.79 -2.99
C ALA A 326 20.79 -1.96 -1.57
N LEU A 327 20.25 -0.88 -0.97
CA LEU A 327 19.55 -0.94 0.33
C LEU A 327 18.34 -1.87 0.27
N ASN A 328 17.56 -1.81 -0.82
CA ASN A 328 16.42 -2.71 -0.99
C ASN A 328 16.83 -4.18 -1.17
N GLN A 329 17.96 -4.45 -1.85
CA GLN A 329 18.51 -5.80 -1.95
C GLN A 329 18.95 -6.32 -0.57
N SER A 330 19.64 -5.50 0.22
CA SER A 330 20.01 -5.82 1.60
C SER A 330 18.79 -6.10 2.47
N ARG A 331 17.77 -5.23 2.39
CA ARG A 331 16.48 -5.44 3.09
C ARG A 331 15.84 -6.76 2.71
N LYS A 332 15.80 -7.10 1.39
CA LYS A 332 15.23 -8.38 0.91
C LYS A 332 16.00 -9.57 1.49
N ALA A 333 17.32 -9.54 1.47
CA ALA A 333 18.16 -10.62 2.02
C ALA A 333 17.95 -10.80 3.54
N LEU A 334 17.94 -9.69 4.30
CA LEU A 334 17.68 -9.73 5.74
C LEU A 334 16.26 -10.22 6.05
N THR A 335 15.26 -9.78 5.27
CA THR A 335 13.88 -10.24 5.44
C THR A 335 13.75 -11.74 5.17
N GLU A 336 14.40 -12.26 4.11
CA GLU A 336 14.38 -13.69 3.80
C GLU A 336 15.04 -14.51 4.90
N LYS A 337 16.21 -14.10 5.38
CA LYS A 337 16.88 -14.74 6.53
C LYS A 337 15.98 -14.78 7.77
N GLY A 338 15.34 -13.65 8.11
CA GLY A 338 14.44 -13.58 9.27
C GLY A 338 13.18 -14.43 9.08
N LYS A 339 12.64 -14.49 7.86
CA LYS A 339 11.51 -15.37 7.51
C LYS A 339 11.88 -16.86 7.65
N GLU A 340 13.02 -17.27 7.11
CA GLU A 340 13.49 -18.65 7.22
C GLU A 340 13.68 -19.07 8.67
N GLU A 341 14.27 -18.20 9.49
CA GLU A 341 14.47 -18.43 10.91
C GLU A 341 13.14 -18.51 11.66
N ALA A 342 12.18 -17.61 11.37
CA ALA A 342 10.84 -17.65 11.95
C ALA A 342 10.12 -18.97 11.61
N ILE A 343 10.18 -19.41 10.36
CA ILE A 343 9.62 -20.67 9.91
C ILE A 343 10.28 -21.85 10.64
N ARG A 344 11.61 -21.87 10.74
CA ARG A 344 12.35 -22.90 11.45
C ARG A 344 11.90 -23.00 12.91
N ILE A 345 11.78 -21.89 13.61
CA ILE A 345 11.31 -21.84 15.00
C ILE A 345 9.89 -22.41 15.09
N ILE A 346 8.96 -21.96 14.23
CA ILE A 346 7.57 -22.45 14.23
C ILE A 346 7.51 -23.95 14.01
N GLU A 347 8.22 -24.49 13.01
CA GLU A 347 8.12 -25.91 12.62
C GLU A 347 8.81 -26.85 13.63
N THR A 348 9.84 -26.38 14.34
CA THR A 348 10.63 -27.20 15.27
C THR A 348 10.20 -27.09 16.74
N THR A 349 9.22 -26.23 17.04
CA THR A 349 8.74 -26.00 18.42
C THR A 349 7.24 -26.21 18.54
N GLU A 350 6.68 -26.03 19.74
CA GLU A 350 5.24 -26.10 20.00
C GLU A 350 4.44 -24.97 19.31
N LEU A 351 5.10 -23.92 18.79
CA LEU A 351 4.44 -22.82 18.08
C LEU A 351 3.63 -23.31 16.87
N LYS A 352 4.01 -24.43 16.25
CA LYS A 352 3.25 -25.03 15.14
C LYS A 352 1.79 -25.33 15.48
N ASN A 353 1.47 -25.51 16.77
CA ASN A 353 0.13 -25.82 17.26
C ASN A 353 -0.68 -24.56 17.61
N ASP A 354 -0.02 -23.39 17.73
CA ASP A 354 -0.64 -22.13 18.13
C ASP A 354 -1.57 -21.58 17.04
N ARG A 355 -2.70 -21.03 17.45
CA ARG A 355 -3.62 -20.32 16.54
C ARG A 355 -3.16 -18.88 16.26
N VAL A 356 -2.44 -18.27 17.21
CA VAL A 356 -1.78 -16.98 17.09
C VAL A 356 -0.28 -17.19 17.26
N LEU A 357 0.47 -16.94 16.20
CA LEU A 357 1.91 -17.17 16.19
C LEU A 357 2.64 -15.98 16.83
N VAL A 358 3.46 -16.25 17.83
CA VAL A 358 4.35 -15.25 18.47
C VAL A 358 5.78 -15.76 18.34
N VAL A 359 6.57 -15.10 17.51
CA VAL A 359 7.94 -15.50 17.20
C VAL A 359 8.91 -14.44 17.68
N TYR A 360 9.91 -14.83 18.47
CA TYR A 360 10.97 -13.96 18.95
C TYR A 360 12.25 -14.17 18.14
N LEU A 361 12.76 -13.10 17.52
CA LEU A 361 13.96 -13.05 16.68
C LEU A 361 14.89 -11.97 17.23
N PRO A 362 15.66 -12.25 18.29
CA PRO A 362 16.43 -11.22 19.00
C PRO A 362 17.44 -10.47 18.11
N ASP A 363 18.06 -11.16 17.16
CA ASP A 363 19.09 -10.60 16.27
C ASP A 363 18.50 -9.94 15.01
N CYS A 364 17.17 -9.89 14.86
CA CYS A 364 16.53 -9.31 13.69
C CYS A 364 16.36 -7.79 13.87
N HIS A 365 16.65 -7.03 12.82
CA HIS A 365 16.44 -5.59 12.82
C HIS A 365 14.93 -5.25 12.99
N GLU A 366 14.61 -4.38 13.95
CA GLU A 366 13.23 -4.08 14.35
C GLU A 366 12.35 -3.59 13.18
N SER A 367 12.90 -2.81 12.23
CA SER A 367 12.17 -2.30 11.08
C SER A 367 11.66 -3.39 10.11
N LEU A 368 12.16 -4.64 10.25
CA LEU A 368 11.79 -5.79 9.42
C LEU A 368 10.72 -6.67 10.07
N ALA A 369 10.50 -6.55 11.38
CA ALA A 369 9.56 -7.37 12.13
C ALA A 369 8.16 -7.44 11.47
N GLY A 370 7.63 -6.28 11.04
CA GLY A 370 6.32 -6.21 10.40
C GLY A 370 6.26 -6.86 9.02
N ILE A 371 7.37 -6.86 8.25
CA ILE A 371 7.42 -7.55 6.95
C ILE A 371 7.48 -9.05 7.18
N ILE A 372 8.30 -9.50 8.12
CA ILE A 372 8.43 -10.93 8.46
C ILE A 372 7.11 -11.46 9.03
N ALA A 373 6.45 -10.72 9.93
CA ALA A 373 5.12 -11.07 10.44
C ALA A 373 4.09 -11.24 9.30
N GLY A 374 4.13 -10.35 8.30
CA GLY A 374 3.31 -10.47 7.09
C GLY A 374 3.58 -11.76 6.31
N ARG A 375 4.85 -12.13 6.11
CA ARG A 375 5.24 -13.37 5.42
C ARG A 375 4.88 -14.64 6.20
N VAL A 376 5.01 -14.59 7.53
CA VAL A 376 4.56 -15.70 8.40
C VAL A 376 3.05 -15.85 8.33
N ARG A 377 2.30 -14.74 8.45
CA ARG A 377 0.84 -14.73 8.30
C ARG A 377 0.39 -15.27 6.94
N GLU A 378 1.06 -14.89 5.84
CA GLU A 378 0.76 -15.39 4.50
C GLU A 378 0.97 -16.91 4.39
N LYS A 379 2.09 -17.41 4.93
CA LYS A 379 2.41 -18.85 4.85
C LYS A 379 1.45 -19.72 5.66
N TYR A 380 1.11 -19.31 6.89
CA TYR A 380 0.32 -20.15 7.81
C TYR A 380 -1.16 -19.79 7.85
N HIS A 381 -1.54 -18.67 7.25
CA HIS A 381 -2.88 -18.08 7.36
C HIS A 381 -3.34 -17.96 8.81
N ARG A 382 -2.46 -17.46 9.68
CA ARG A 382 -2.69 -17.24 11.11
C ARG A 382 -2.26 -15.83 11.49
N PRO A 383 -2.91 -15.18 12.48
CA PRO A 383 -2.36 -13.96 13.07
C PRO A 383 -0.93 -14.23 13.55
N ALA A 384 -0.02 -13.31 13.24
CA ALA A 384 1.39 -13.49 13.56
C ALA A 384 2.00 -12.22 14.15
N PHE A 385 2.67 -12.35 15.28
CA PHE A 385 3.55 -11.35 15.88
C PHE A 385 5.00 -11.79 15.71
N VAL A 386 5.85 -10.87 15.28
CA VAL A 386 7.29 -11.03 15.29
C VAL A 386 7.87 -9.97 16.21
N LEU A 387 8.61 -10.43 17.22
CA LEU A 387 9.30 -9.58 18.20
C LEU A 387 10.81 -9.64 17.92
N THR A 388 11.47 -8.52 18.10
CA THR A 388 12.93 -8.38 17.93
C THR A 388 13.55 -7.87 19.21
N GLY A 389 14.82 -8.16 19.45
CA GLY A 389 15.55 -7.60 20.59
C GLY A 389 15.69 -6.08 20.46
N GLY A 390 15.68 -5.38 21.58
CA GLY A 390 15.99 -3.98 21.70
C GLY A 390 16.90 -3.72 22.91
N GLU A 391 17.37 -2.50 23.09
CA GLU A 391 18.31 -2.17 24.17
C GLU A 391 17.74 -2.44 25.57
N THR A 392 16.45 -2.19 25.77
CA THR A 392 15.79 -2.32 27.08
C THR A 392 14.56 -3.21 27.07
N SER A 393 13.99 -3.46 25.92
CA SER A 393 12.76 -4.23 25.76
C SER A 393 12.64 -4.79 24.34
N ALA A 394 11.93 -5.89 24.16
CA ALA A 394 11.58 -6.40 22.84
C ALA A 394 10.56 -5.49 22.16
N LYS A 395 10.76 -5.23 20.87
CA LYS A 395 9.80 -4.53 20.00
C LYS A 395 9.13 -5.52 19.08
N GLY A 396 7.82 -5.42 18.91
CA GLY A 396 7.03 -6.35 18.12
C GLY A 396 6.14 -5.69 17.07
N SER A 397 5.94 -6.41 15.99
CA SER A 397 4.94 -6.06 14.98
C SER A 397 4.03 -7.25 14.70
N GLY A 398 2.73 -7.01 14.67
CA GLY A 398 1.70 -8.00 14.36
C GLY A 398 1.06 -7.78 13.00
N ARG A 399 0.65 -8.89 12.36
CA ARG A 399 -0.16 -8.89 11.13
C ARG A 399 -1.25 -9.93 11.26
N SER A 400 -2.48 -9.53 10.90
CA SER A 400 -3.69 -10.32 11.14
C SER A 400 -4.31 -10.93 9.88
N ILE A 401 -5.31 -11.77 10.13
CA ILE A 401 -6.33 -12.23 9.18
C ILE A 401 -7.65 -11.52 9.51
N GLU A 402 -8.59 -11.52 8.56
CA GLU A 402 -9.85 -10.76 8.67
C GLU A 402 -10.68 -11.09 9.93
N SER A 403 -10.63 -12.33 10.40
CA SER A 403 -11.42 -12.79 11.55
C SER A 403 -10.78 -12.52 12.92
N TYR A 404 -9.65 -11.79 12.99
CA TYR A 404 -8.92 -11.54 14.24
C TYR A 404 -8.48 -10.10 14.35
N SER A 405 -8.97 -9.39 15.36
CA SER A 405 -8.59 -7.99 15.63
C SER A 405 -7.35 -7.95 16.52
N MET A 406 -6.20 -7.58 15.95
CA MET A 406 -4.95 -7.44 16.71
C MET A 406 -5.09 -6.45 17.85
N TYR A 407 -5.70 -5.29 17.60
CA TYR A 407 -5.83 -4.25 18.61
C TYR A 407 -6.67 -4.69 19.82
N GLU A 408 -7.84 -5.31 19.59
CA GLU A 408 -8.70 -5.77 20.67
C GLU A 408 -8.03 -6.87 21.52
N GLU A 409 -7.26 -7.74 20.89
CA GLU A 409 -6.54 -8.79 21.60
C GLU A 409 -5.33 -8.25 22.39
N LEU A 410 -4.65 -7.22 21.88
CA LEU A 410 -3.61 -6.52 22.63
C LEU A 410 -4.18 -5.80 23.87
N VAL A 411 -5.36 -5.19 23.77
CA VAL A 411 -6.03 -4.56 24.92
C VAL A 411 -6.22 -5.57 26.06
N LYS A 412 -6.54 -6.83 25.77
CA LYS A 412 -6.69 -7.90 26.79
C LYS A 412 -5.37 -8.30 27.46
N CYS A 413 -4.24 -7.93 26.88
CA CYS A 413 -2.89 -8.22 27.34
C CYS A 413 -2.13 -6.95 27.77
N ALA A 414 -2.81 -5.80 27.94
CA ALA A 414 -2.19 -4.49 28.14
C ALA A 414 -1.22 -4.45 29.33
N ASP A 415 -1.50 -5.23 30.39
CA ASP A 415 -0.69 -5.32 31.61
C ASP A 415 0.70 -5.97 31.40
N LEU A 416 0.90 -6.68 30.30
CA LEU A 416 2.19 -7.30 29.94
C LEU A 416 3.09 -6.38 29.13
N MET A 417 2.53 -5.33 28.53
CA MET A 417 3.23 -4.48 27.56
C MET A 417 3.62 -3.12 28.16
N ILE A 418 4.74 -2.60 27.70
CA ILE A 418 5.19 -1.23 28.02
C ILE A 418 4.36 -0.22 27.22
N GLN A 419 4.17 -0.53 25.94
CA GLN A 419 3.41 0.29 25.00
C GLN A 419 2.84 -0.60 23.89
N PHE A 420 1.67 -0.26 23.39
CA PHE A 420 1.10 -0.90 22.20
C PHE A 420 0.17 0.05 21.46
N GLY A 421 -0.08 -0.26 20.19
CA GLY A 421 -1.03 0.48 19.36
C GLY A 421 -1.25 -0.24 18.04
N GLY A 422 -2.24 0.19 17.29
CA GLY A 422 -2.54 -0.37 15.97
C GLY A 422 -4.01 -0.40 15.61
N HIS A 423 -4.31 -1.24 14.63
CA HIS A 423 -5.61 -1.45 14.02
C HIS A 423 -5.95 -2.96 14.00
N PRO A 424 -7.16 -3.36 13.59
CA PRO A 424 -7.52 -4.78 13.54
C PRO A 424 -6.53 -5.64 12.75
N MET A 425 -5.97 -5.14 11.64
CA MET A 425 -5.11 -5.92 10.74
C MET A 425 -3.61 -5.83 11.03
N ALA A 426 -3.17 -4.85 11.80
CA ALA A 426 -1.75 -4.63 12.09
C ALA A 426 -1.58 -3.90 13.42
N ALA A 427 -0.59 -4.30 14.20
CA ALA A 427 -0.28 -3.68 15.48
C ALA A 427 1.22 -3.64 15.76
N GLY A 428 1.63 -2.70 16.62
CA GLY A 428 2.97 -2.60 17.18
C GLY A 428 2.92 -2.68 18.69
N LEU A 429 3.99 -3.18 19.30
CA LEU A 429 4.10 -3.26 20.77
C LEU A 429 5.56 -3.21 21.23
N SER A 430 5.74 -2.82 22.49
CA SER A 430 6.98 -2.98 23.24
C SER A 430 6.68 -3.78 24.51
N ILE A 431 7.52 -4.76 24.82
CA ILE A 431 7.30 -5.72 25.88
C ILE A 431 8.64 -6.13 26.52
N GLU A 432 8.66 -6.37 27.83
CA GLU A 432 9.82 -6.98 28.48
C GLU A 432 9.99 -8.43 28.01
N GLU A 433 11.21 -8.86 27.71
CA GLU A 433 11.46 -10.22 27.19
C GLU A 433 10.90 -11.33 28.08
N LYS A 434 10.96 -11.17 29.40
CA LYS A 434 10.41 -12.12 30.38
C LYS A 434 8.88 -12.35 30.23
N ASN A 435 8.17 -11.39 29.61
CA ASN A 435 6.72 -11.44 29.43
C ASN A 435 6.30 -12.06 28.09
N ILE A 436 7.25 -12.35 27.17
CA ILE A 436 6.93 -12.84 25.82
C ILE A 436 6.17 -14.16 25.86
N GLU A 437 6.58 -15.13 26.71
CA GLU A 437 5.93 -16.44 26.77
C GLU A 437 4.52 -16.33 27.37
N GLU A 438 4.32 -15.47 28.39
CA GLU A 438 3.01 -15.24 28.96
C GLU A 438 2.10 -14.49 27.96
N PHE A 439 2.63 -13.57 27.18
CA PHE A 439 1.92 -12.90 26.10
C PHE A 439 1.45 -13.91 25.04
N ARG A 440 2.34 -14.80 24.57
CA ARG A 440 1.99 -15.90 23.65
C ARG A 440 0.87 -16.76 24.22
N ARG A 441 1.02 -17.20 25.47
CA ARG A 441 0.03 -18.06 26.16
C ARG A 441 -1.35 -17.39 26.23
N ARG A 442 -1.42 -16.10 26.65
CA ARG A 442 -2.69 -15.38 26.77
C ARG A 442 -3.37 -15.17 25.43
N LEU A 443 -2.64 -14.79 24.38
CA LEU A 443 -3.20 -14.64 23.04
C LEU A 443 -3.84 -15.96 22.56
N ASN A 444 -3.21 -17.09 22.81
CA ASN A 444 -3.73 -18.38 22.38
C ASN A 444 -4.90 -18.88 23.24
N VAL A 445 -4.88 -18.63 24.55
CA VAL A 445 -6.00 -18.93 25.46
C VAL A 445 -7.24 -18.08 25.13
N ASN A 446 -7.05 -16.79 24.81
CA ASN A 446 -8.13 -15.89 24.47
C ASN A 446 -8.63 -16.07 23.02
N CYS A 447 -7.89 -16.79 22.19
CA CYS A 447 -8.20 -16.95 20.78
C CYS A 447 -9.47 -17.76 20.54
N THR A 448 -10.46 -17.15 19.92
CA THR A 448 -11.75 -17.75 19.56
C THR A 448 -11.83 -18.22 18.10
N LEU A 449 -10.74 -18.08 17.34
CA LEU A 449 -10.71 -18.49 15.93
C LEU A 449 -11.03 -19.97 15.77
N THR A 450 -11.90 -20.26 14.84
CA THR A 450 -12.24 -21.63 14.44
C THR A 450 -11.28 -22.14 13.37
N ASP A 451 -11.23 -23.47 13.18
CA ASP A 451 -10.42 -24.06 12.10
C ASP A 451 -10.90 -23.63 10.71
N GLU A 452 -12.17 -23.25 10.57
CA GLU A 452 -12.72 -22.74 9.31
C GLU A 452 -12.19 -21.32 9.00
N GLU A 453 -12.07 -20.46 10.01
CA GLU A 453 -11.53 -19.10 9.88
C GLU A 453 -10.02 -19.08 9.62
N LEU A 454 -9.31 -20.12 10.06
CA LEU A 454 -7.89 -20.35 9.77
C LEU A 454 -7.63 -20.95 8.38
N ARG A 455 -8.67 -21.25 7.58
CA ARG A 455 -8.51 -21.71 6.20
C ARG A 455 -8.48 -20.54 5.23
N PRO A 456 -7.47 -20.44 4.36
CA PRO A 456 -7.45 -19.43 3.32
C PRO A 456 -8.70 -19.51 2.44
N LYS A 457 -9.32 -18.35 2.20
CA LYS A 457 -10.46 -18.23 1.28
C LYS A 457 -10.00 -17.65 -0.05
N ILE A 458 -10.28 -18.33 -1.15
CA ILE A 458 -10.08 -17.83 -2.50
C ILE A 458 -11.42 -17.40 -3.04
N VAL A 459 -11.56 -16.09 -3.28
CA VAL A 459 -12.77 -15.53 -3.87
C VAL A 459 -12.65 -15.56 -5.39
N ILE A 460 -13.51 -16.35 -6.03
CA ILE A 460 -13.62 -16.45 -7.48
C ILE A 460 -14.59 -15.37 -7.96
N ASP A 461 -14.14 -14.43 -8.78
CA ASP A 461 -15.00 -13.41 -9.37
C ASP A 461 -16.04 -14.01 -10.32
N VAL A 462 -15.57 -14.86 -11.23
CA VAL A 462 -16.41 -15.49 -12.25
C VAL A 462 -15.95 -16.93 -12.50
N PRO A 463 -16.82 -17.94 -12.27
CA PRO A 463 -16.58 -19.28 -12.82
C PRO A 463 -16.78 -19.19 -14.35
N MET A 464 -15.67 -19.18 -15.10
CA MET A 464 -15.65 -18.96 -16.53
C MET A 464 -14.92 -20.11 -17.23
N PRO A 465 -15.53 -20.78 -18.23
CA PRO A 465 -14.84 -21.81 -19.01
C PRO A 465 -13.76 -21.20 -19.91
N VAL A 466 -12.66 -21.90 -20.13
CA VAL A 466 -11.56 -21.41 -21.00
C VAL A 466 -12.02 -21.23 -22.45
N SER A 467 -13.08 -21.94 -22.87
CA SER A 467 -13.71 -21.76 -24.17
C SER A 467 -14.37 -20.38 -24.37
N TYR A 468 -14.64 -19.64 -23.29
CA TYR A 468 -15.19 -18.28 -23.36
C TYR A 468 -14.10 -17.20 -23.54
N ILE A 469 -12.83 -17.57 -23.40
CA ILE A 469 -11.72 -16.61 -23.50
C ILE A 469 -11.51 -16.23 -24.96
N THR A 470 -11.69 -14.95 -25.27
CA THR A 470 -11.33 -14.34 -26.55
C THR A 470 -10.28 -13.25 -26.35
N LYS A 471 -9.62 -12.81 -27.42
CA LYS A 471 -8.68 -11.68 -27.35
C LYS A 471 -9.39 -10.42 -26.90
N GLU A 472 -10.58 -10.17 -27.46
CA GLU A 472 -11.42 -9.01 -27.14
C GLU A 472 -11.79 -8.97 -25.64
N LEU A 473 -12.12 -10.13 -25.05
CA LEU A 473 -12.38 -10.21 -23.61
C LEU A 473 -11.13 -9.87 -22.79
N VAL A 474 -9.96 -10.39 -23.16
CA VAL A 474 -8.69 -10.10 -22.45
C VAL A 474 -8.34 -8.62 -22.57
N GLU A 475 -8.55 -8.00 -23.73
CA GLU A 475 -8.36 -6.57 -23.93
C GLU A 475 -9.34 -5.77 -23.06
N GLN A 476 -10.61 -6.17 -22.96
CA GLN A 476 -11.57 -5.52 -22.08
C GLN A 476 -11.24 -5.70 -20.59
N ILE A 477 -10.67 -6.83 -20.17
CA ILE A 477 -10.18 -7.00 -18.80
C ILE A 477 -9.11 -5.95 -18.47
N SER A 478 -8.29 -5.54 -19.44
CA SER A 478 -7.29 -4.50 -19.23
C SER A 478 -7.87 -3.10 -18.94
N LEU A 479 -9.14 -2.84 -19.29
CA LEU A 479 -9.85 -1.61 -18.91
C LEU A 479 -10.03 -1.48 -17.39
N LEU A 480 -9.96 -2.59 -16.68
CA LEU A 480 -10.08 -2.63 -15.23
C LEU A 480 -8.77 -2.24 -14.52
N GLU A 481 -7.63 -2.17 -15.22
CA GLU A 481 -6.38 -1.66 -14.66
C GLU A 481 -6.49 -0.18 -14.26
N PRO A 482 -5.72 0.27 -13.23
CA PRO A 482 -4.70 -0.45 -12.44
C PRO A 482 -5.30 -1.36 -11.36
N PHE A 483 -4.70 -2.55 -11.18
CA PHE A 483 -5.08 -3.47 -10.12
C PHE A 483 -4.32 -3.19 -8.82
N GLY A 484 -4.99 -3.35 -7.69
CA GLY A 484 -4.46 -3.15 -6.35
C GLY A 484 -5.53 -3.38 -5.29
N LYS A 485 -5.35 -2.80 -4.09
CA LYS A 485 -6.36 -2.86 -3.04
C LYS A 485 -7.65 -2.20 -3.52
N GLY A 486 -8.82 -2.72 -3.15
CA GLY A 486 -10.13 -2.24 -3.60
C GLY A 486 -10.46 -2.51 -5.08
N ASN A 487 -9.44 -2.84 -5.90
CA ASN A 487 -9.58 -3.23 -7.30
C ASN A 487 -8.64 -4.39 -7.64
N THR A 488 -8.90 -5.55 -7.05
CA THR A 488 -8.04 -6.72 -7.19
C THR A 488 -8.02 -7.28 -8.62
N LYS A 489 -6.90 -7.91 -9.02
CA LYS A 489 -6.81 -8.62 -10.29
C LYS A 489 -7.89 -9.71 -10.33
N PRO A 490 -8.68 -9.82 -11.42
CA PRO A 490 -9.76 -10.80 -11.51
C PRO A 490 -9.30 -12.23 -11.32
N VAL A 491 -10.12 -13.02 -10.62
CA VAL A 491 -9.92 -14.45 -10.41
C VAL A 491 -11.02 -15.22 -11.12
N PHE A 492 -10.66 -15.94 -12.16
CA PHE A 492 -11.55 -16.86 -12.87
C PHE A 492 -11.32 -18.28 -12.39
N ALA A 493 -12.28 -19.18 -12.62
CA ALA A 493 -12.11 -20.59 -12.28
C ALA A 493 -12.78 -21.52 -13.27
N GLN A 494 -12.17 -22.68 -13.48
CA GLN A 494 -12.78 -23.78 -14.18
C GLN A 494 -12.44 -25.13 -13.52
N LYS A 495 -13.42 -26.02 -13.51
CA LYS A 495 -13.29 -27.41 -13.06
C LYS A 495 -13.02 -28.35 -14.22
N ASN A 496 -12.47 -29.53 -13.90
CA ASN A 496 -12.36 -30.67 -14.81
C ASN A 496 -11.55 -30.38 -16.09
N LEU A 497 -10.46 -29.63 -15.97
CA LEU A 497 -9.49 -29.48 -17.07
C LEU A 497 -8.61 -30.71 -17.12
N ARG A 498 -8.56 -31.39 -18.27
CA ARG A 498 -7.66 -32.53 -18.49
C ARG A 498 -6.27 -32.04 -18.89
N VAL A 499 -5.24 -32.53 -18.23
CA VAL A 499 -3.85 -32.22 -18.59
C VAL A 499 -3.42 -33.13 -19.76
N LEU A 500 -3.14 -32.52 -20.91
CA LEU A 500 -2.67 -33.25 -22.10
C LEU A 500 -1.15 -33.40 -22.10
N ASP A 501 -0.45 -32.35 -21.65
CA ASP A 501 1.01 -32.29 -21.62
C ASP A 501 1.47 -31.29 -20.56
N HIS A 502 2.68 -31.48 -20.03
CA HIS A 502 3.29 -30.56 -19.08
C HIS A 502 4.82 -30.59 -19.19
N SER A 503 5.45 -29.44 -18.87
CA SER A 503 6.90 -29.32 -18.76
C SER A 503 7.31 -28.30 -17.72
N ILE A 504 8.36 -28.61 -16.95
CA ILE A 504 8.98 -27.65 -16.02
C ILE A 504 10.00 -26.83 -16.81
N ILE A 505 9.86 -25.50 -16.75
CA ILE A 505 10.69 -24.53 -17.46
C ILE A 505 11.27 -23.48 -16.51
N GLY A 506 12.12 -22.62 -17.06
CA GLY A 506 12.79 -21.55 -16.31
C GLY A 506 14.08 -21.99 -15.63
N LYS A 507 14.97 -21.01 -15.39
CA LYS A 507 16.30 -21.24 -14.80
C LYS A 507 16.23 -21.86 -13.40
N ASN A 508 15.21 -21.48 -12.63
CA ASN A 508 15.00 -21.92 -11.24
C ASN A 508 14.05 -23.11 -11.16
N LYS A 509 13.58 -23.68 -12.27
CA LYS A 509 12.63 -24.81 -12.33
C LYS A 509 11.36 -24.58 -11.47
N ASN A 510 10.89 -23.35 -11.42
CA ASN A 510 9.73 -22.91 -10.65
C ASN A 510 8.52 -22.51 -11.52
N VAL A 511 8.53 -22.89 -12.79
CA VAL A 511 7.46 -22.61 -13.74
C VAL A 511 7.03 -23.93 -14.42
N VAL A 512 5.73 -24.19 -14.41
CA VAL A 512 5.15 -25.32 -15.15
C VAL A 512 4.35 -24.80 -16.34
N LYS A 513 4.73 -25.20 -17.53
CA LYS A 513 3.94 -25.00 -18.74
C LYS A 513 3.06 -26.22 -18.97
N LEU A 514 1.77 -26.00 -19.26
CA LEU A 514 0.78 -27.05 -19.47
C LEU A 514 0.03 -26.86 -20.77
N LYS A 515 -0.44 -27.97 -21.33
CA LYS A 515 -1.49 -27.99 -22.34
C LYS A 515 -2.72 -28.60 -21.72
N LEU A 516 -3.79 -27.82 -21.59
CA LEU A 516 -5.03 -28.20 -20.92
C LEU A 516 -6.15 -28.35 -21.95
N LEU A 517 -7.06 -29.28 -21.69
CA LEU A 517 -8.26 -29.53 -22.49
C LEU A 517 -9.50 -29.34 -21.60
N ASP A 518 -10.41 -28.48 -22.02
CA ASP A 518 -11.68 -28.31 -21.31
C ASP A 518 -12.70 -29.42 -21.66
N PRO A 519 -13.80 -29.55 -20.91
CA PRO A 519 -14.83 -30.54 -21.19
C PRO A 519 -15.52 -30.38 -22.55
N GLN A 520 -15.42 -29.21 -23.20
CA GLN A 520 -15.95 -28.92 -24.52
C GLN A 520 -14.97 -29.27 -25.65
N GLY A 521 -13.76 -29.72 -25.34
CA GLY A 521 -12.75 -30.07 -26.34
C GLY A 521 -11.86 -28.90 -26.79
N ILE A 522 -11.91 -27.76 -26.11
CA ILE A 522 -11.04 -26.62 -26.39
C ILE A 522 -9.73 -26.74 -25.62
N SER A 523 -8.62 -26.58 -26.36
CA SER A 523 -7.27 -26.63 -25.78
C SER A 523 -6.76 -25.23 -25.47
N VAL A 524 -6.16 -25.04 -24.29
CA VAL A 524 -5.52 -23.79 -23.86
C VAL A 524 -4.13 -24.07 -23.27
N GLU A 525 -3.19 -23.13 -23.46
CA GLU A 525 -1.91 -23.15 -22.75
C GLU A 525 -2.11 -22.59 -21.33
N GLY A 526 -1.56 -23.30 -20.33
CA GLY A 526 -1.52 -22.88 -18.93
C GLY A 526 -0.08 -22.66 -18.47
N ILE A 527 0.13 -21.63 -17.66
CA ILE A 527 1.40 -21.36 -16.97
C ILE A 527 1.13 -21.29 -15.48
N TYR A 528 1.87 -22.06 -14.71
CA TYR A 528 1.86 -22.02 -13.25
C TYR A 528 3.21 -21.55 -12.73
N PHE A 529 3.21 -20.59 -11.81
CA PHE A 529 4.39 -20.10 -11.11
C PHE A 529 4.31 -20.52 -9.65
N GLY A 530 5.27 -21.29 -9.16
CA GLY A 530 5.30 -21.76 -7.76
C GLY A 530 6.14 -23.02 -7.58
N GLU A 531 5.76 -23.86 -6.61
CA GLU A 531 6.41 -25.14 -6.34
C GLU A 531 6.08 -26.15 -7.46
N ALA A 532 6.94 -26.15 -8.48
CA ALA A 532 6.68 -26.87 -9.73
C ALA A 532 6.60 -28.38 -9.52
N GLU A 533 7.45 -28.95 -8.66
CA GLU A 533 7.47 -30.38 -8.38
C GLU A 533 6.18 -30.83 -7.66
N ASP A 534 5.71 -30.07 -6.68
CA ASP A 534 4.48 -30.35 -5.95
C ASP A 534 3.27 -30.35 -6.90
N PHE A 535 3.20 -29.31 -7.76
CA PHE A 535 2.12 -29.24 -8.75
C PHE A 535 2.17 -30.40 -9.75
N VAL A 536 3.35 -30.73 -10.27
CA VAL A 536 3.50 -31.86 -11.20
C VAL A 536 3.15 -33.20 -10.55
N ASN A 537 3.55 -33.43 -9.31
CA ASN A 537 3.15 -34.63 -8.55
C ASN A 537 1.63 -34.68 -8.37
N PHE A 538 1.01 -33.56 -8.02
CA PHE A 538 -0.45 -33.46 -7.87
C PHE A 538 -1.19 -33.83 -9.17
N ILE A 539 -0.80 -33.29 -10.32
CA ILE A 539 -1.49 -33.54 -11.60
C ILE A 539 -1.25 -34.97 -12.14
N ARG A 540 -0.13 -35.62 -11.76
CA ARG A 540 0.14 -37.04 -12.15
C ARG A 540 -0.82 -38.03 -11.54
N GLU A 541 -1.37 -37.71 -10.37
CA GLU A 541 -2.31 -38.56 -9.63
C GLU A 541 -3.78 -38.29 -10.01
N LYS A 542 -4.03 -37.39 -10.96
CA LYS A 542 -5.38 -36.92 -11.29
C LYS A 542 -5.65 -36.98 -12.80
N ASP A 543 -6.85 -37.43 -13.17
CA ASP A 543 -7.32 -37.37 -14.56
C ASP A 543 -7.65 -35.95 -15.03
N SER A 544 -8.00 -35.08 -14.08
CA SER A 544 -8.34 -33.68 -14.34
C SER A 544 -8.02 -32.80 -13.13
N VAL A 545 -7.85 -31.52 -13.37
CA VAL A 545 -7.56 -30.51 -12.34
C VAL A 545 -8.59 -29.38 -12.40
N SER A 546 -8.96 -28.86 -11.25
CA SER A 546 -9.70 -27.61 -11.15
C SER A 546 -8.70 -26.48 -10.85
N VAL A 547 -8.82 -25.35 -11.54
CA VAL A 547 -7.87 -24.25 -11.38
C VAL A 547 -8.60 -22.94 -11.19
N THR A 548 -7.96 -22.02 -10.42
CA THR A 548 -8.22 -20.60 -10.56
C THR A 548 -7.17 -20.01 -11.47
N TYR A 549 -7.56 -19.04 -12.29
CA TYR A 549 -6.68 -18.53 -13.32
C TYR A 549 -6.97 -17.07 -13.70
N TYR A 550 -6.02 -16.47 -14.40
CA TYR A 550 -6.16 -15.20 -15.09
C TYR A 550 -5.79 -15.38 -16.57
N PRO A 551 -6.63 -14.94 -17.54
CA PRO A 551 -6.34 -15.07 -18.96
C PRO A 551 -5.38 -13.97 -19.42
N GLU A 552 -4.50 -14.30 -20.34
CA GLU A 552 -3.50 -13.39 -20.90
C GLU A 552 -3.32 -13.61 -22.42
N ILE A 553 -2.91 -12.54 -23.11
CA ILE A 553 -2.38 -12.64 -24.47
C ILE A 553 -0.85 -12.76 -24.38
N ASN A 554 -0.32 -13.92 -24.69
CA ASN A 554 1.12 -14.13 -24.84
C ASN A 554 1.58 -13.55 -26.19
N ARG A 555 2.55 -12.62 -26.13
CA ARG A 555 3.17 -12.00 -27.31
C ARG A 555 4.62 -12.43 -27.40
N PHE A 556 4.89 -13.40 -28.29
CA PHE A 556 6.24 -13.92 -28.46
C PHE A 556 6.64 -13.97 -29.94
N ARG A 557 7.76 -13.32 -30.29
CA ARG A 557 8.31 -13.27 -31.66
C ARG A 557 7.27 -12.86 -32.71
N GLY A 558 6.44 -11.86 -32.41
CA GLY A 558 5.40 -11.34 -33.31
C GLY A 558 4.15 -12.23 -33.43
N ARG A 559 4.05 -13.33 -32.69
CA ARG A 559 2.85 -14.17 -32.60
C ARG A 559 2.10 -13.91 -31.31
N GLU A 560 0.78 -13.87 -31.41
CA GLU A 560 -0.11 -13.76 -30.28
C GLU A 560 -0.86 -15.07 -30.05
N SER A 561 -0.89 -15.54 -28.81
CA SER A 561 -1.67 -16.70 -28.41
C SER A 561 -2.35 -16.43 -27.05
N LEU A 562 -3.54 -17.01 -26.87
CA LEU A 562 -4.22 -16.98 -25.59
C LEU A 562 -3.59 -18.00 -24.65
N GLN A 563 -3.36 -17.61 -23.41
CA GLN A 563 -2.90 -18.48 -22.32
C GLN A 563 -3.61 -18.14 -21.03
N ILE A 564 -3.56 -19.04 -20.06
CA ILE A 564 -4.04 -18.80 -18.71
C ILE A 564 -2.88 -18.87 -17.70
N ILE A 565 -2.84 -17.93 -16.76
CA ILE A 565 -1.92 -17.99 -15.63
C ILE A 565 -2.67 -18.64 -14.47
N ILE A 566 -2.25 -19.84 -14.11
CA ILE A 566 -2.85 -20.62 -13.01
C ILE A 566 -2.36 -20.02 -11.70
N GLN A 567 -3.30 -19.75 -10.80
CA GLN A 567 -3.03 -19.17 -9.48
C GLN A 567 -3.14 -20.24 -8.37
N ASN A 568 -4.22 -21.01 -8.39
CA ASN A 568 -4.44 -22.08 -7.44
C ASN A 568 -5.01 -23.31 -8.17
N TYR A 569 -4.88 -24.48 -7.54
CA TYR A 569 -5.36 -25.75 -8.09
C TYR A 569 -5.91 -26.67 -6.98
N CYS A 570 -6.83 -27.56 -7.35
CA CYS A 570 -7.39 -28.58 -6.46
C CYS A 570 -7.89 -29.83 -7.24
#